data_9541c62f0fc4048daa35d01bcccdd331
#
_entry.id   9541c62f0fc4048daa35d01bcccdd331
#
_cell.length_a   1.000
_cell.length_b   1.000
_cell.length_c   1.000
_cell.angle_alpha   90.00
_cell.angle_beta   90.00
_cell.angle_gamma   90.00
#
_symmetry.space_group_name_H-M   'P 1'
#
loop_
_entity.id
_entity.type
_entity.pdbx_description
1 polymer ?
#
loop_
_entity_poly.entity_id
_entity_poly.type
_entity_poly.pdbx_seq_one_letter_code
_entity_poly.pdbx_strand_id
1 'polypeptide(L)'
;VERSRGLGDVYKRQLVNKVESKVDSGHNIIIISDRNVNKKLAPIPMLLACSFVHHSMINRKKRSKFGIVIESAEPREPHHFSMLFGYGASAVNPYLVNEIISYHHKIGKLDNLSKSIENYNTAIAKGILKVMNKIGISTLHSYRGAQIFEALGLRQKFVNKYFKNTQSRICLL
;
A
#
# COMPACT_ATOMS: atom_id res chain seq x y z
N VAL A 1 -0.65 -0.52 -27.77
CA VAL A 1 -1.34 -0.98 -26.55
C VAL A 1 -0.73 -2.26 -26.00
N GLU A 2 -0.34 -3.23 -26.83
CA GLU A 2 0.32 -4.47 -26.38
C GLU A 2 1.74 -4.23 -25.82
N ARG A 3 2.52 -3.32 -26.39
CA ARG A 3 3.87 -2.97 -25.91
C ARG A 3 3.85 -2.36 -24.52
N SER A 4 2.83 -1.59 -24.17
CA SER A 4 2.71 -1.00 -22.83
C SER A 4 2.35 -2.04 -21.76
N ARG A 5 1.64 -3.10 -22.11
CA ARG A 5 1.32 -4.22 -21.19
C ARG A 5 2.55 -5.04 -20.80
N GLY A 6 3.50 -5.22 -21.72
CA GLY A 6 4.76 -5.90 -21.44
C GLY A 6 5.70 -5.10 -20.53
N LEU A 7 5.82 -3.79 -20.74
CA LEU A 7 6.67 -2.91 -19.95
C LEU A 7 6.26 -2.84 -18.48
N GLY A 8 4.97 -2.72 -18.18
CA GLY A 8 4.48 -2.69 -16.79
C GLY A 8 4.84 -3.97 -16.00
N ASP A 9 4.84 -5.13 -16.63
CA ASP A 9 5.24 -6.39 -16.00
C ASP A 9 6.75 -6.46 -15.76
N VAL A 10 7.55 -5.90 -16.65
CA VAL A 10 9.02 -5.81 -16.48
C VAL A 10 9.37 -4.97 -15.26
N TYR A 11 8.80 -3.78 -15.13
CA TYR A 11 9.06 -2.90 -13.97
C TYR A 11 8.65 -3.54 -12.63
N LYS A 12 7.52 -4.24 -12.59
CA LYS A 12 7.08 -4.93 -11.38
C LYS A 12 8.02 -6.08 -10.99
N ARG A 13 8.52 -6.85 -11.98
CA ARG A 13 9.53 -7.89 -11.72
C ARG A 13 10.86 -7.28 -11.23
N GLN A 14 11.28 -6.17 -11.79
CA GLN A 14 12.46 -5.43 -11.34
C GLN A 14 12.31 -4.98 -9.88
N LEU A 15 11.13 -4.48 -9.49
CA LEU A 15 10.85 -4.10 -8.11
C LEU A 15 11.03 -5.30 -7.16
N VAL A 16 10.41 -6.45 -7.48
CA VAL A 16 10.52 -7.66 -6.66
C VAL A 16 11.96 -8.15 -6.56
N ASN A 17 12.72 -8.14 -7.66
CA ASN A 17 14.12 -8.57 -7.67
C ASN A 17 15.01 -7.62 -6.84
N LYS A 18 14.76 -6.31 -6.89
CA LYS A 18 15.44 -5.33 -6.04
C LYS A 18 15.15 -5.58 -4.55
N VAL A 19 13.88 -5.81 -4.21
CA VAL A 19 13.47 -6.15 -2.83
C VAL A 19 14.17 -7.41 -2.36
N GLU A 20 14.17 -8.48 -3.17
CA GLU A 20 14.83 -9.73 -2.81
C GLU A 20 16.33 -9.54 -2.56
N SER A 21 17.04 -8.86 -3.47
CA SER A 21 18.46 -8.56 -3.32
C SER A 21 18.76 -7.82 -2.01
N LYS A 22 17.91 -6.84 -1.64
CA LYS A 22 18.07 -6.11 -0.37
C LYS A 22 17.81 -6.98 0.86
N VAL A 23 16.79 -7.82 0.81
CA VAL A 23 16.49 -8.77 1.90
C VAL A 23 17.62 -9.79 2.06
N ASP A 24 18.16 -10.29 0.95
CA ASP A 24 19.30 -11.24 0.98
C ASP A 24 20.59 -10.59 1.50
N SER A 25 20.74 -9.27 1.34
CA SER A 25 21.84 -8.50 1.95
C SER A 25 21.57 -8.08 3.41
N GLY A 26 20.52 -8.62 4.06
CA GLY A 26 20.26 -8.44 5.50
C GLY A 26 19.40 -7.26 5.88
N HIS A 27 18.74 -6.58 4.91
CA HIS A 27 17.84 -5.49 5.23
C HIS A 27 16.48 -6.01 5.77
N ASN A 28 16.10 -5.57 6.96
CA ASN A 28 14.87 -6.00 7.65
C ASN A 28 13.67 -5.05 7.41
N ILE A 29 13.91 -3.89 6.82
CA ILE A 29 12.88 -2.92 6.47
C ILE A 29 13.06 -2.52 5.02
N ILE A 30 11.99 -2.63 4.23
CA ILE A 30 11.94 -2.22 2.83
C ILE A 30 10.92 -1.12 2.69
N ILE A 31 11.38 0.05 2.25
CA ILE A 31 10.51 1.20 1.96
C ILE A 31 10.19 1.20 0.47
N ILE A 32 8.92 1.15 0.12
CA ILE A 32 8.42 1.34 -1.25
C ILE A 32 7.86 2.76 -1.33
N SER A 33 8.44 3.59 -2.19
CA SER A 33 8.14 5.02 -2.27
C SER A 33 7.79 5.46 -3.68
N ASP A 34 6.82 6.37 -3.81
CA ASP A 34 6.45 7.06 -5.04
C ASP A 34 6.93 8.53 -5.08
N ARG A 35 7.79 8.97 -4.13
CA ARG A 35 8.26 10.37 -4.07
C ARG A 35 9.00 10.86 -5.31
N ASN A 36 9.59 9.97 -6.09
CA ASN A 36 10.36 10.32 -7.28
C ASN A 36 9.51 10.49 -8.55
N VAL A 37 8.19 10.61 -8.39
CA VAL A 37 7.27 10.88 -9.49
C VAL A 37 7.57 12.23 -10.13
N ASN A 38 7.60 12.25 -11.46
CA ASN A 38 7.80 13.46 -12.25
C ASN A 38 7.13 13.30 -13.63
N LYS A 39 7.25 14.32 -14.49
CA LYS A 39 6.61 14.31 -15.82
C LYS A 39 7.02 13.12 -16.71
N LYS A 40 8.16 12.47 -16.43
CA LYS A 40 8.68 11.32 -17.21
C LYS A 40 8.46 9.97 -16.54
N LEU A 41 8.21 9.95 -15.21
CA LEU A 41 8.12 8.74 -14.41
C LEU A 41 6.76 8.69 -13.73
N ALA A 42 5.87 7.84 -14.23
CA ALA A 42 4.59 7.55 -13.58
C ALA A 42 4.78 6.52 -12.46
N PRO A 43 4.12 6.67 -11.30
CA PRO A 43 4.19 5.69 -10.23
C PRO A 43 3.44 4.42 -10.59
N ILE A 44 3.88 3.29 -10.04
CA ILE A 44 3.03 2.10 -9.97
C ILE A 44 2.00 2.36 -8.85
N PRO A 45 0.69 2.12 -9.06
CA PRO A 45 -0.29 2.24 -7.97
C PRO A 45 0.19 1.50 -6.73
N MET A 46 0.21 2.18 -5.58
CA MET A 46 0.95 1.69 -4.42
C MET A 46 0.36 0.42 -3.82
N LEU A 47 -0.97 0.29 -3.85
CA LEU A 47 -1.62 -0.95 -3.44
C LEU A 47 -1.20 -2.14 -4.29
N LEU A 48 -1.07 -1.93 -5.61
CA LEU A 48 -0.60 -2.96 -6.54
C LEU A 48 0.85 -3.34 -6.28
N ALA A 49 1.73 -2.35 -6.05
CA ALA A 49 3.14 -2.58 -5.73
C ALA A 49 3.30 -3.37 -4.42
N CYS A 50 2.58 -2.95 -3.37
CA CYS A 50 2.57 -3.58 -2.06
C CYS A 50 2.13 -5.05 -2.16
N SER A 51 0.96 -5.30 -2.74
CA SER A 51 0.41 -6.65 -2.89
C SER A 51 1.30 -7.56 -3.72
N PHE A 52 1.84 -7.05 -4.84
CA PHE A 52 2.70 -7.83 -5.71
C PHE A 52 4.03 -8.22 -5.04
N VAL A 53 4.66 -7.29 -4.32
CA VAL A 53 5.86 -7.59 -3.52
C VAL A 53 5.54 -8.59 -2.41
N HIS A 54 4.46 -8.36 -1.64
CA HIS A 54 4.02 -9.24 -0.57
C HIS A 54 3.86 -10.68 -1.04
N HIS A 55 3.05 -10.91 -2.06
CA HIS A 55 2.78 -12.26 -2.57
C HIS A 55 3.97 -12.88 -3.29
N SER A 56 4.77 -12.10 -4.01
CA SER A 56 6.00 -12.59 -4.64
C SER A 56 7.01 -13.09 -3.61
N MET A 57 7.15 -12.37 -2.50
CA MET A 57 8.07 -12.75 -1.43
C MET A 57 7.55 -13.91 -0.57
N ILE A 58 6.22 -14.10 -0.47
CA ILE A 58 5.64 -15.34 0.08
C ILE A 58 6.05 -16.53 -0.77
N ASN A 59 5.86 -16.46 -2.10
CA ASN A 59 6.23 -17.54 -3.02
C ASN A 59 7.74 -17.88 -2.95
N ARG A 60 8.59 -16.88 -2.67
CA ARG A 60 10.05 -17.04 -2.49
C ARG A 60 10.44 -17.44 -1.05
N LYS A 61 9.47 -17.67 -0.15
CA LYS A 61 9.66 -18.02 1.27
C LYS A 61 10.52 -17.02 2.05
N LYS A 62 10.47 -15.74 1.67
CA LYS A 62 11.29 -14.67 2.28
C LYS A 62 10.45 -13.59 2.96
N ARG A 63 9.11 -13.66 2.87
CA ARG A 63 8.22 -12.57 3.35
C ARG A 63 8.33 -12.29 4.85
N SER A 64 8.64 -13.29 5.66
CA SER A 64 8.79 -13.14 7.12
C SER A 64 10.09 -12.44 7.55
N LYS A 65 11.04 -12.26 6.64
CA LYS A 65 12.36 -11.69 6.96
C LYS A 65 12.37 -10.16 7.05
N PHE A 66 11.31 -9.47 6.60
CA PHE A 66 11.31 -8.01 6.54
C PHE A 66 9.92 -7.38 6.68
N GLY A 67 9.89 -6.13 7.11
CA GLY A 67 8.72 -5.26 7.10
C GLY A 67 8.61 -4.46 5.79
N ILE A 68 7.38 -4.26 5.28
CA ILE A 68 7.10 -3.36 4.15
C ILE A 68 6.59 -2.05 4.70
N VAL A 69 7.30 -0.97 4.44
CA VAL A 69 6.85 0.40 4.70
C VAL A 69 6.43 1.03 3.38
N ILE A 70 5.24 1.58 3.33
CA ILE A 70 4.71 2.30 2.17
C ILE A 70 4.85 3.79 2.41
N GLU A 71 5.57 4.47 1.54
CA GLU A 71 5.66 5.92 1.50
C GLU A 71 4.99 6.41 0.22
N SER A 72 3.78 7.02 0.34
CA SER A 72 2.97 7.32 -0.84
C SER A 72 2.11 8.55 -0.69
N ALA A 73 1.82 9.18 -1.84
CA ALA A 73 0.86 10.26 -1.96
C ALA A 73 -0.60 9.76 -2.02
N GLU A 74 -0.83 8.47 -2.28
CA GLU A 74 -2.17 7.93 -2.53
C GLU A 74 -3.05 7.80 -1.27
N PRO A 75 -2.55 7.30 -0.09
CA PRO A 75 -3.41 7.05 1.06
C PRO A 75 -3.79 8.35 1.77
N ARG A 76 -5.12 8.58 1.92
CA ARG A 76 -5.67 9.80 2.52
C ARG A 76 -6.71 9.54 3.61
N GLU A 77 -7.43 8.43 3.52
CA GLU A 77 -8.55 8.08 4.39
C GLU A 77 -8.43 6.63 4.90
N PRO A 78 -9.16 6.25 5.97
CA PRO A 78 -9.02 4.96 6.63
C PRO A 78 -9.10 3.75 5.71
N HIS A 79 -9.93 3.79 4.65
CA HIS A 79 -10.08 2.69 3.73
C HIS A 79 -8.80 2.40 2.94
N HIS A 80 -8.09 3.45 2.47
CA HIS A 80 -6.82 3.30 1.77
C HIS A 80 -5.77 2.60 2.64
N PHE A 81 -5.67 3.01 3.92
CA PHE A 81 -4.76 2.38 4.89
C PHE A 81 -5.16 0.94 5.19
N SER A 82 -6.46 0.68 5.38
CA SER A 82 -6.97 -0.66 5.63
C SER A 82 -6.64 -1.61 4.50
N MET A 83 -6.76 -1.18 3.25
CA MET A 83 -6.36 -1.98 2.09
C MET A 83 -4.85 -2.24 2.07
N LEU A 84 -4.01 -1.22 2.27
CA LEU A 84 -2.55 -1.38 2.28
C LEU A 84 -2.11 -2.38 3.37
N PHE A 85 -2.66 -2.29 4.58
CA PHE A 85 -2.38 -3.25 5.66
C PHE A 85 -2.90 -4.65 5.30
N GLY A 86 -4.10 -4.78 4.75
CA GLY A 86 -4.67 -6.07 4.32
C GLY A 86 -3.81 -6.76 3.25
N TYR A 87 -3.17 -6.01 2.39
CA TYR A 87 -2.28 -6.51 1.34
C TYR A 87 -0.79 -6.50 1.71
N GLY A 88 -0.46 -6.36 2.98
CA GLY A 88 0.87 -6.71 3.49
C GLY A 88 1.76 -5.57 3.97
N ALA A 89 1.30 -4.31 3.94
CA ALA A 89 2.07 -3.21 4.53
C ALA A 89 2.23 -3.40 6.05
N SER A 90 3.38 -3.03 6.57
CA SER A 90 3.68 -3.00 8.01
C SER A 90 3.49 -1.62 8.60
N ALA A 91 3.79 -0.59 7.80
CA ALA A 91 3.58 0.82 8.13
C ALA A 91 3.31 1.61 6.85
N VAL A 92 2.66 2.77 7.00
CA VAL A 92 2.32 3.68 5.89
C VAL A 92 2.68 5.10 6.27
N ASN A 93 3.45 5.79 5.41
CA ASN A 93 3.75 7.21 5.50
C ASN A 93 3.00 7.97 4.40
N PRO A 94 1.88 8.66 4.70
CA PRO A 94 1.11 9.45 3.74
C PRO A 94 1.75 10.83 3.56
N TYR A 95 2.90 10.92 2.92
CA TYR A 95 3.70 12.15 2.89
C TYR A 95 2.96 13.35 2.30
N LEU A 96 2.12 13.14 1.27
CA LEU A 96 1.34 14.23 0.68
C LEU A 96 0.34 14.83 1.67
N VAL A 97 -0.29 14.02 2.51
CA VAL A 97 -1.21 14.52 3.56
C VAL A 97 -0.43 15.38 4.56
N ASN A 98 0.75 14.93 4.98
CA ASN A 98 1.60 15.70 5.89
C ASN A 98 2.05 17.03 5.27
N GLU A 99 2.35 17.04 3.97
CA GLU A 99 2.68 18.27 3.23
C GLU A 99 1.47 19.22 3.12
N ILE A 100 0.27 18.68 2.86
CA ILE A 100 -0.97 19.47 2.81
C ILE A 100 -1.27 20.10 4.19
N ILE A 101 -1.16 19.34 5.27
CA ILE A 101 -1.34 19.88 6.65
C ILE A 101 -0.32 20.96 6.92
N SER A 102 0.94 20.74 6.56
CA SER A 102 2.01 21.73 6.72
C SER A 102 1.76 23.01 5.92
N TYR A 103 1.25 22.87 4.70
CA TYR A 103 0.85 24.01 3.87
C TYR A 103 -0.30 24.80 4.51
N HIS A 104 -1.35 24.12 4.99
CA HIS A 104 -2.46 24.79 5.67
C HIS A 104 -2.03 25.51 6.95
N HIS A 105 -1.07 24.97 7.68
CA HIS A 105 -0.48 25.66 8.82
C HIS A 105 0.27 26.93 8.38
N LYS A 106 1.09 26.84 7.32
CA LYS A 106 1.84 27.99 6.79
C LYS A 106 0.96 29.15 6.34
N ILE A 107 -0.23 28.88 5.80
CA ILE A 107 -1.19 29.93 5.36
C ILE A 107 -2.16 30.34 6.47
N GLY A 108 -1.92 29.99 7.71
CA GLY A 108 -2.71 30.39 8.88
C GLY A 108 -4.08 29.75 9.02
N LYS A 109 -4.36 28.65 8.31
CA LYS A 109 -5.63 27.90 8.43
C LYS A 109 -5.62 26.88 9.58
N LEU A 110 -4.46 26.55 10.10
CA LEU A 110 -4.26 25.62 11.20
C LEU A 110 -3.30 26.27 12.23
N ASP A 111 -3.71 26.30 13.48
CA ASP A 111 -2.94 26.97 14.54
C ASP A 111 -1.72 26.15 14.98
N ASN A 112 -1.83 24.82 15.02
CA ASN A 112 -0.79 23.94 15.53
C ASN A 112 -0.53 22.74 14.61
N LEU A 113 0.63 22.74 13.98
CA LEU A 113 1.04 21.70 13.02
C LEU A 113 1.09 20.31 13.66
N SER A 114 1.79 20.19 14.80
CA SER A 114 1.97 18.89 15.48
C SER A 114 0.64 18.30 15.91
N LYS A 115 -0.23 19.12 16.49
CA LYS A 115 -1.57 18.70 16.91
C LYS A 115 -2.46 18.28 15.72
N SER A 116 -2.35 18.96 14.59
CA SER A 116 -3.10 18.65 13.38
C SER A 116 -2.67 17.30 12.79
N ILE A 117 -1.37 17.02 12.77
CA ILE A 117 -0.83 15.72 12.34
C ILE A 117 -1.28 14.61 13.31
N GLU A 118 -1.21 14.85 14.61
CA GLU A 118 -1.67 13.89 15.64
C GLU A 118 -3.16 13.60 15.51
N ASN A 119 -3.99 14.62 15.30
CA ASN A 119 -5.42 14.47 15.08
C ASN A 119 -5.72 13.63 13.85
N TYR A 120 -5.03 13.89 12.73
CA TYR A 120 -5.16 13.08 11.52
C TYR A 120 -4.78 11.62 11.78
N ASN A 121 -3.62 11.36 12.39
CA ASN A 121 -3.17 10.01 12.69
C ASN A 121 -4.16 9.28 13.63
N THR A 122 -4.69 9.98 14.63
CA THR A 122 -5.71 9.45 15.54
C THR A 122 -7.00 9.10 14.80
N ALA A 123 -7.45 9.96 13.88
CA ALA A 123 -8.64 9.70 13.09
C ALA A 123 -8.47 8.47 12.17
N ILE A 124 -7.32 8.35 11.51
CA ILE A 124 -6.99 7.18 10.70
C ILE A 124 -6.94 5.91 11.55
N ALA A 125 -6.25 5.93 12.69
CA ALA A 125 -6.16 4.79 13.60
C ALA A 125 -7.55 4.34 14.10
N LYS A 126 -8.41 5.26 14.53
CA LYS A 126 -9.79 4.97 14.93
C LYS A 126 -10.60 4.38 13.77
N GLY A 127 -10.42 4.89 12.54
CA GLY A 127 -11.07 4.37 11.35
C GLY A 127 -10.66 2.93 11.05
N ILE A 128 -9.37 2.61 11.11
CA ILE A 128 -8.85 1.25 10.92
C ILE A 128 -9.39 0.31 12.00
N LEU A 129 -9.35 0.71 13.27
CA LEU A 129 -9.91 -0.08 14.37
C LEU A 129 -11.40 -0.36 14.18
N LYS A 130 -12.17 0.61 13.65
CA LYS A 130 -13.59 0.42 13.33
C LYS A 130 -13.78 -0.63 12.23
N VAL A 131 -12.93 -0.66 11.20
CA VAL A 131 -12.95 -1.70 10.16
C VAL A 131 -12.61 -3.06 10.78
N MET A 132 -11.54 -3.16 11.57
CA MET A 132 -11.13 -4.39 12.23
C MET A 132 -12.23 -4.93 13.15
N ASN A 133 -12.87 -4.08 13.95
CA ASN A 133 -13.97 -4.46 14.83
C ASN A 133 -15.17 -5.04 14.07
N LYS A 134 -15.55 -4.44 12.93
CA LYS A 134 -16.65 -4.95 12.09
C LYS A 134 -16.36 -6.33 11.51
N ILE A 135 -15.10 -6.66 11.31
CA ILE A 135 -14.66 -7.95 10.75
C ILE A 135 -14.36 -8.97 11.86
N GLY A 136 -14.29 -8.52 13.11
CA GLY A 136 -13.95 -9.37 14.26
C GLY A 136 -12.46 -9.72 14.36
N ILE A 137 -11.57 -8.91 13.80
CA ILE A 137 -10.11 -9.11 13.85
C ILE A 137 -9.50 -8.15 14.87
N SER A 138 -8.85 -8.67 15.89
CA SER A 138 -8.30 -7.89 17.01
C SER A 138 -6.85 -7.42 16.81
N THR A 139 -6.08 -8.08 15.95
CA THR A 139 -4.66 -7.74 15.74
C THR A 139 -4.34 -7.42 14.28
N LEU A 140 -3.46 -6.44 14.06
CA LEU A 140 -3.01 -6.09 12.71
C LEU A 140 -2.25 -7.25 12.03
N HIS A 141 -1.61 -8.10 12.81
CA HIS A 141 -0.93 -9.28 12.28
C HIS A 141 -1.90 -10.25 11.62
N SER A 142 -3.02 -10.54 12.26
CA SER A 142 -4.09 -11.41 11.75
C SER A 142 -4.88 -10.73 10.62
N TYR A 143 -4.88 -9.40 10.56
CA TYR A 143 -5.55 -8.62 9.51
C TYR A 143 -4.83 -8.76 8.15
N ARG A 144 -3.51 -8.93 8.15
CA ARG A 144 -2.74 -9.10 6.92
C ARG A 144 -3.08 -10.43 6.24
N GLY A 145 -3.55 -10.35 5.00
CA GLY A 145 -3.92 -11.54 4.23
C GLY A 145 -5.23 -12.20 4.65
N ALA A 146 -6.05 -11.53 5.45
CA ALA A 146 -7.34 -12.05 5.92
C ALA A 146 -8.42 -12.15 4.83
N GLN A 147 -8.12 -11.75 3.58
CA GLN A 147 -9.01 -11.87 2.40
C GLN A 147 -10.38 -11.19 2.58
N ILE A 148 -10.36 -10.03 3.22
CA ILE A 148 -11.57 -9.28 3.59
C ILE A 148 -12.06 -8.30 2.54
N PHE A 149 -11.31 -8.15 1.45
CA PHE A 149 -11.63 -7.25 0.34
C PHE A 149 -12.07 -8.01 -0.91
N GLU A 150 -12.94 -7.38 -1.67
CA GLU A 150 -13.36 -7.84 -2.99
C GLU A 150 -12.95 -6.84 -4.05
N ALA A 151 -12.64 -7.33 -5.24
CA ALA A 151 -12.34 -6.49 -6.39
C ALA A 151 -13.61 -6.26 -7.22
N LEU A 152 -13.90 -5.01 -7.53
CA LEU A 152 -15.00 -4.62 -8.41
C LEU A 152 -14.41 -4.02 -9.69
N GLY A 153 -14.90 -4.43 -10.85
CA GLY A 153 -14.49 -3.87 -12.13
C GLY A 153 -13.12 -4.33 -12.64
N LEU A 154 -12.45 -5.27 -11.97
CA LEU A 154 -11.17 -5.82 -12.39
C LEU A 154 -11.32 -7.23 -12.94
N ARG A 155 -10.67 -7.51 -14.08
CA ARG A 155 -10.68 -8.86 -14.67
C ARG A 155 -10.04 -9.87 -13.71
N GLN A 156 -10.66 -11.05 -13.56
CA GLN A 156 -10.19 -12.11 -12.67
C GLN A 156 -8.71 -12.50 -12.93
N LYS A 157 -8.28 -12.53 -14.18
CA LYS A 157 -6.87 -12.80 -14.55
C LYS A 157 -5.90 -11.79 -13.95
N PHE A 158 -6.29 -10.51 -13.90
CA PHE A 158 -5.49 -9.45 -13.27
C PHE A 158 -5.47 -9.62 -11.74
N VAL A 159 -6.65 -9.86 -11.15
CA VAL A 159 -6.79 -10.06 -9.70
C VAL A 159 -5.99 -11.27 -9.24
N ASN A 160 -6.08 -12.41 -9.92
CA ASN A 160 -5.31 -13.61 -9.59
C ASN A 160 -3.79 -13.39 -9.66
N LYS A 161 -3.34 -12.50 -10.53
CA LYS A 161 -1.91 -12.20 -10.69
C LYS A 161 -1.37 -11.30 -9.58
N TYR A 162 -2.13 -10.30 -9.15
CA TYR A 162 -1.63 -9.23 -8.28
C TYR A 162 -2.26 -9.21 -6.89
N PHE A 163 -3.48 -9.67 -6.76
CA PHE A 163 -4.27 -9.68 -5.53
C PHE A 163 -4.74 -11.10 -5.24
N LYS A 164 -3.79 -11.99 -4.96
CA LYS A 164 -4.08 -13.42 -4.75
C LYS A 164 -5.17 -13.61 -3.70
N ASN A 165 -6.05 -14.58 -3.98
CA ASN A 165 -7.17 -14.96 -3.13
C ASN A 165 -8.24 -13.87 -2.95
N THR A 166 -8.19 -12.79 -3.73
CA THR A 166 -9.26 -11.77 -3.78
C THR A 166 -10.29 -12.20 -4.82
N GLN A 167 -11.56 -12.11 -4.48
CA GLN A 167 -12.65 -12.40 -5.42
C GLN A 167 -12.92 -11.17 -6.30
N SER A 168 -13.17 -11.39 -7.60
CA SER A 168 -13.67 -10.35 -8.49
C SER A 168 -15.13 -10.66 -8.81
N ARG A 169 -16.05 -9.80 -8.35
CA ARG A 169 -17.49 -10.05 -8.49
C ARG A 169 -18.12 -9.45 -9.74
N ILE A 170 -17.61 -8.34 -10.22
CA ILE A 170 -18.09 -7.63 -11.39
C ILE A 170 -16.91 -7.42 -12.32
N CYS A 171 -16.90 -8.11 -13.44
CA CYS A 171 -15.92 -7.90 -14.50
C CYS A 171 -16.53 -6.90 -15.50
N LEU A 172 -15.93 -5.73 -15.65
CA LEU A 172 -16.23 -4.88 -16.81
C LEU A 172 -15.62 -5.56 -18.03
N LEU A 173 -16.45 -5.78 -19.05
CA LEU A 173 -16.13 -6.41 -20.34
C LEU A 173 -14.97 -5.71 -21.07
#